data_49acfcd2cb6fa87cbab50d5c5320f449
#
_entry.id   49acfcd2cb6fa87cbab50d5c5320f449
#
_cell.length_a   1.000
_cell.length_b   1.000
_cell.length_c   1.000
_cell.angle_alpha   90.00
_cell.angle_beta   90.00
_cell.angle_gamma   90.00
#
_symmetry.space_group_name_H-M   'P 1'
#
loop_
_entity.id
_entity.type
_entity.pdbx_description
1 polymer ?
#
loop_
_entity_poly.entity_id
_entity_poly.type
_entity_poly.pdbx_seq_one_letter_code
_entity_poly.pdbx_strand_id
1 'polypeptide(L)'
;MAADYVSKEMINKAMQVDLLEYAKSLGMEFETRGSNNTLYQKGHSLNITRSKNMYYHFSTGKGGNVINFAMEQNGWTFQQAVRSLCGEEIQKSLPKQTYNPAKQMPEHKGKMVLPKANSDSRRAFAYLVKTRHIDNQIVSQLMHERKIYENDKHSCVFVGYDKSGQAGYASVRSTYTMGNTYRGDVKNSDKRHCFTLNGKSDSVYVFEAPIDAMSHATLTKVSGWDWQEDWRIALGGVSDLGLQQFLSLHPEIKNIHFATDNDEQGKKVLENEYNNDGTIKKVGYMQKYKDKGYEVFREEPIHKDFNEDLCAFMEEQTPIQEDMSL
;
A
#
# COMPACT_ATOMS: atom_id res chain seq x y z
N MET A 1 -2.49 45.37 9.53
CA MET A 1 -2.62 44.02 9.02
C MET A 1 -3.64 43.31 9.89
N ALA A 2 -4.88 43.08 9.37
CA ALA A 2 -5.89 42.35 10.10
C ALA A 2 -5.44 40.91 10.29
N ALA A 3 -5.48 40.42 11.52
CA ALA A 3 -5.09 39.05 11.86
C ALA A 3 -5.92 38.06 11.04
N ASP A 4 -5.25 37.09 10.42
CA ASP A 4 -5.82 36.04 9.57
C ASP A 4 -6.54 34.97 10.43
N TYR A 5 -7.43 35.44 11.32
CA TYR A 5 -8.13 34.63 12.30
C TYR A 5 -9.44 34.08 11.72
N VAL A 6 -9.68 32.77 11.88
CA VAL A 6 -10.97 32.14 11.59
C VAL A 6 -11.64 31.72 12.90
N SER A 7 -12.94 32.07 13.05
CA SER A 7 -13.70 31.76 14.27
C SER A 7 -14.00 30.25 14.39
N LYS A 8 -14.30 29.80 15.61
CA LYS A 8 -14.78 28.41 15.84
C LYS A 8 -16.04 28.08 15.05
N GLU A 9 -16.92 29.08 14.88
CA GLU A 9 -18.15 28.93 14.10
C GLU A 9 -17.88 28.72 12.63
N MET A 10 -16.93 29.46 12.05
CA MET A 10 -16.46 29.22 10.66
C MET A 10 -15.86 27.84 10.50
N ILE A 11 -15.01 27.39 11.42
CA ILE A 11 -14.43 26.06 11.39
C ILE A 11 -15.52 24.99 11.43
N ASN A 12 -16.49 25.10 12.34
CA ASN A 12 -17.61 24.18 12.45
C ASN A 12 -18.46 24.16 11.18
N LYS A 13 -18.74 25.33 10.59
CA LYS A 13 -19.46 25.44 9.31
C LYS A 13 -18.69 24.78 8.17
N ALA A 14 -17.39 25.02 8.06
CA ALA A 14 -16.54 24.39 7.06
C ALA A 14 -16.50 22.87 7.19
N MET A 15 -16.47 22.33 8.43
CA MET A 15 -16.48 20.89 8.68
C MET A 15 -17.80 20.21 8.29
N GLN A 16 -18.91 20.94 8.18
CA GLN A 16 -20.21 20.40 7.76
C GLN A 16 -20.36 20.31 6.24
N VAL A 17 -19.46 20.90 5.47
CA VAL A 17 -19.47 20.79 4.01
C VAL A 17 -19.31 19.31 3.62
N ASP A 18 -20.18 18.82 2.74
CA ASP A 18 -20.11 17.43 2.25
C ASP A 18 -18.84 17.26 1.40
N LEU A 19 -17.94 16.42 1.88
CA LEU A 19 -16.65 16.18 1.25
C LEU A 19 -16.78 15.57 -0.14
N LEU A 20 -17.77 14.69 -0.34
CA LEU A 20 -17.99 14.06 -1.63
C LEU A 20 -18.47 15.09 -2.67
N GLU A 21 -19.43 15.91 -2.30
CA GLU A 21 -19.94 16.96 -3.19
C GLU A 21 -18.86 18.02 -3.47
N TYR A 22 -18.05 18.35 -2.47
CA TYR A 22 -16.90 19.24 -2.68
C TYR A 22 -15.87 18.63 -3.63
N ALA A 23 -15.51 17.35 -3.48
CA ALA A 23 -14.58 16.66 -4.38
C ALA A 23 -15.13 16.56 -5.81
N LYS A 24 -16.43 16.29 -5.98
CA LYS A 24 -17.09 16.32 -7.29
C LYS A 24 -17.06 17.71 -7.94
N SER A 25 -17.22 18.78 -7.16
CA SER A 25 -17.12 20.14 -7.67
C SER A 25 -15.73 20.49 -8.21
N LEU A 26 -14.71 19.74 -7.78
CA LEU A 26 -13.35 19.82 -8.32
C LEU A 26 -13.13 18.91 -9.55
N GLY A 27 -14.20 18.31 -10.11
CA GLY A 27 -14.14 17.45 -11.29
C GLY A 27 -13.75 16.00 -11.01
N MET A 28 -13.78 15.54 -9.76
CA MET A 28 -13.44 14.16 -9.40
C MET A 28 -14.64 13.24 -9.56
N GLU A 29 -14.42 12.09 -10.21
CA GLU A 29 -15.42 11.04 -10.34
C GLU A 29 -15.20 9.93 -9.33
N PHE A 30 -16.31 9.38 -8.79
CA PHE A 30 -16.29 8.34 -7.77
C PHE A 30 -17.16 7.15 -8.15
N GLU A 31 -16.76 5.97 -7.71
CA GLU A 31 -17.50 4.72 -7.86
C GLU A 31 -17.65 4.00 -6.51
N THR A 32 -18.64 3.13 -6.40
CA THR A 32 -18.83 2.25 -5.24
C THR A 32 -18.15 0.90 -5.49
N ARG A 33 -17.48 0.35 -4.46
CA ARG A 33 -16.94 -1.00 -4.48
C ARG A 33 -17.49 -1.76 -3.27
N GLY A 34 -18.64 -2.40 -3.46
CA GLY A 34 -19.33 -3.17 -2.42
C GLY A 34 -20.29 -2.33 -1.56
N SER A 35 -19.80 -1.49 -0.67
CA SER A 35 -20.64 -0.68 0.23
C SER A 35 -20.88 0.73 -0.31
N ASN A 36 -22.14 1.22 -0.23
CA ASN A 36 -22.47 2.60 -0.59
C ASN A 36 -21.93 3.66 0.38
N ASN A 37 -21.32 3.25 1.49
CA ASN A 37 -20.77 4.17 2.49
C ASN A 37 -19.33 4.63 2.16
N THR A 38 -18.57 3.82 1.41
CA THR A 38 -17.21 4.18 0.99
C THR A 38 -17.15 4.26 -0.53
N LEU A 39 -16.78 5.43 -1.02
CA LEU A 39 -16.66 5.74 -2.44
C LEU A 39 -15.18 5.87 -2.80
N TYR A 40 -14.81 5.34 -3.95
CA TYR A 40 -13.44 5.33 -4.45
C TYR A 40 -13.36 6.23 -5.68
N GLN A 41 -12.35 7.09 -5.72
CA GLN A 41 -12.11 7.91 -6.90
C GLN A 41 -11.68 7.01 -8.07
N LYS A 42 -12.32 7.16 -9.22
CA LYS A 42 -11.98 6.38 -10.42
C LYS A 42 -10.54 6.62 -10.84
N GLY A 43 -9.80 5.52 -11.04
CA GLY A 43 -8.40 5.57 -11.46
C GLY A 43 -7.40 6.15 -10.45
N HIS A 44 -7.81 6.34 -9.18
CA HIS A 44 -6.97 6.93 -8.14
C HIS A 44 -7.06 6.17 -6.81
N SER A 45 -6.09 6.43 -5.93
CA SER A 45 -5.99 5.77 -4.62
C SER A 45 -6.75 6.49 -3.49
N LEU A 46 -7.61 7.45 -3.83
CA LEU A 46 -8.42 8.20 -2.88
C LEU A 46 -9.74 7.48 -2.59
N ASN A 47 -10.12 7.39 -1.32
CA ASN A 47 -11.48 7.05 -0.95
C ASN A 47 -12.13 8.11 -0.04
N ILE A 48 -13.46 8.13 -0.02
CA ILE A 48 -14.26 8.97 0.87
C ILE A 48 -15.26 8.08 1.61
N THR A 49 -15.24 8.16 2.94
CA THR A 49 -16.23 7.51 3.82
C THR A 49 -17.34 8.48 4.14
N ARG A 50 -18.53 8.33 3.54
CA ARG A 50 -19.65 9.27 3.66
C ARG A 50 -20.13 9.48 5.10
N SER A 51 -20.35 8.39 5.85
CA SER A 51 -20.86 8.47 7.23
C SER A 51 -19.93 9.21 8.19
N LYS A 52 -18.65 9.34 7.84
CA LYS A 52 -17.64 10.04 8.64
C LYS A 52 -17.27 11.41 8.07
N ASN A 53 -17.69 11.70 6.85
CA ASN A 53 -17.27 12.88 6.08
C ASN A 53 -15.73 13.02 6.05
N MET A 54 -15.02 11.90 5.78
CA MET A 54 -13.57 11.82 5.80
C MET A 54 -13.04 11.14 4.54
N TYR A 55 -11.85 11.56 4.11
CA TYR A 55 -11.11 10.89 3.04
C TYR A 55 -9.88 10.17 3.56
N TYR A 56 -9.40 9.25 2.74
CA TYR A 56 -8.09 8.64 2.88
C TYR A 56 -7.47 8.41 1.51
N HIS A 57 -6.22 8.82 1.37
CA HIS A 57 -5.43 8.70 0.15
C HIS A 57 -4.39 7.61 0.32
N PHE A 58 -4.64 6.43 -0.23
CA PHE A 58 -3.79 5.25 -0.02
C PHE A 58 -2.37 5.44 -0.53
N SER A 59 -2.16 6.15 -1.64
CA SER A 59 -0.82 6.36 -2.21
C SER A 59 0.06 7.30 -1.39
N THR A 60 -0.53 8.19 -0.61
CA THR A 60 0.21 9.16 0.22
C THR A 60 0.14 8.86 1.70
N GLY A 61 -0.72 7.92 2.12
CA GLY A 61 -1.01 7.64 3.52
C GLY A 61 -1.73 8.78 4.26
N LYS A 62 -2.19 9.81 3.53
CA LYS A 62 -2.86 10.97 4.10
C LYS A 62 -4.37 10.77 4.18
N GLY A 63 -4.97 11.42 5.16
CA GLY A 63 -6.42 11.43 5.32
C GLY A 63 -6.87 12.55 6.26
N GLY A 64 -8.17 12.79 6.28
CA GLY A 64 -8.72 13.84 7.13
C GLY A 64 -10.15 14.21 6.76
N ASN A 65 -10.57 15.38 7.26
CA ASN A 65 -11.88 15.96 6.97
C ASN A 65 -11.83 16.85 5.70
N VAL A 66 -12.94 17.50 5.38
CA VAL A 66 -13.07 18.39 4.21
C VAL A 66 -12.08 19.56 4.22
N ILE A 67 -11.71 20.09 5.39
CA ILE A 67 -10.72 21.18 5.50
C ILE A 67 -9.34 20.68 5.09
N ASN A 68 -8.91 19.51 5.60
CA ASN A 68 -7.65 18.88 5.21
C ASN A 68 -7.61 18.59 3.72
N PHE A 69 -8.74 18.12 3.16
CA PHE A 69 -8.87 17.84 1.74
C PHE A 69 -8.73 19.12 0.90
N ALA A 70 -9.41 20.21 1.28
CA ALA A 70 -9.31 21.48 0.59
C ALA A 70 -7.90 22.08 0.63
N MET A 71 -7.21 21.95 1.77
CA MET A 71 -5.80 22.33 1.91
C MET A 71 -4.91 21.54 0.95
N GLU A 72 -5.09 20.21 0.88
CA GLU A 72 -4.29 19.32 0.05
C GLU A 72 -4.52 19.56 -1.44
N GLN A 73 -5.78 19.70 -1.87
CA GLN A 73 -6.11 19.84 -3.28
C GLN A 73 -5.74 21.21 -3.87
N ASN A 74 -5.80 22.28 -3.06
CA ASN A 74 -5.59 23.65 -3.54
C ASN A 74 -4.28 24.28 -3.08
N GLY A 75 -3.48 23.58 -2.24
CA GLY A 75 -2.28 24.14 -1.63
C GLY A 75 -2.56 25.30 -0.66
N TRP A 76 -3.75 25.32 -0.07
CA TRP A 76 -4.19 26.40 0.81
C TRP A 76 -3.71 26.25 2.25
N THR A 77 -3.58 27.38 2.95
CA THR A 77 -3.45 27.39 4.41
C THR A 77 -4.77 26.98 5.07
N PHE A 78 -4.74 26.63 6.35
CA PHE A 78 -5.93 26.28 7.11
C PHE A 78 -7.00 27.39 7.05
N GLN A 79 -6.58 28.65 7.23
CA GLN A 79 -7.47 29.79 7.18
C GLN A 79 -8.10 29.98 5.80
N GLN A 80 -7.33 29.83 4.73
CA GLN A 80 -7.82 29.90 3.36
C GLN A 80 -8.83 28.79 3.07
N ALA A 81 -8.53 27.56 3.47
CA ALA A 81 -9.44 26.43 3.29
C ALA A 81 -10.77 26.64 4.03
N VAL A 82 -10.73 27.07 5.31
CA VAL A 82 -11.94 27.36 6.09
C VAL A 82 -12.78 28.47 5.45
N ARG A 83 -12.17 29.56 5.03
CA ARG A 83 -12.88 30.67 4.39
C ARG A 83 -13.53 30.25 3.07
N SER A 84 -12.78 29.56 2.20
CA SER A 84 -13.30 29.05 0.93
C SER A 84 -14.50 28.10 1.12
N LEU A 85 -14.40 27.17 2.06
CA LEU A 85 -15.49 26.24 2.39
C LEU A 85 -16.70 26.96 3.00
N CYS A 86 -16.51 28.14 3.59
CA CYS A 86 -17.59 29.00 4.05
C CYS A 86 -18.22 29.89 2.96
N GLY A 87 -17.68 29.86 1.73
CA GLY A 87 -18.17 30.59 0.57
C GLY A 87 -17.52 31.97 0.33
N GLU A 88 -16.35 32.24 0.95
CA GLU A 88 -15.56 33.43 0.64
C GLU A 88 -14.71 33.25 -0.61
N GLU A 89 -14.71 34.21 -1.54
CA GLU A 89 -13.81 34.21 -2.68
C GLU A 89 -12.38 34.48 -2.23
N ILE A 90 -11.47 33.49 -2.47
CA ILE A 90 -10.05 33.65 -2.20
C ILE A 90 -9.37 34.14 -3.46
N GLN A 91 -8.87 35.39 -3.44
CA GLN A 91 -7.97 35.87 -4.50
C GLN A 91 -6.73 34.94 -4.55
N LYS A 92 -6.47 34.38 -5.75
CA LYS A 92 -5.29 33.58 -6.03
C LYS A 92 -4.03 34.43 -6.01
N SER A 93 -3.55 34.78 -4.83
CA SER A 93 -2.17 35.23 -4.65
C SER A 93 -1.33 33.99 -4.31
N LEU A 94 -0.67 33.44 -5.30
CA LEU A 94 0.28 32.36 -5.17
C LEU A 94 1.56 32.86 -4.46
N PRO A 95 1.91 32.37 -3.27
CA PRO A 95 3.27 32.07 -2.98
C PRO A 95 3.52 30.62 -3.43
N LYS A 96 4.38 30.41 -4.41
CA LYS A 96 5.03 29.10 -4.62
C LYS A 96 5.83 28.75 -3.37
N GLN A 97 5.18 28.14 -2.41
CA GLN A 97 5.91 27.40 -1.39
C GLN A 97 6.27 26.05 -2.03
N THR A 98 7.55 25.87 -2.30
CA THR A 98 8.14 24.58 -2.61
C THR A 98 7.70 23.60 -1.55
N TYR A 99 6.87 22.65 -1.94
CA TYR A 99 6.47 21.53 -1.12
C TYR A 99 7.73 20.74 -0.77
N ASN A 100 8.13 20.84 0.50
CA ASN A 100 9.21 20.03 1.05
C ASN A 100 8.59 18.78 1.68
N PRO A 101 8.66 17.60 1.02
CA PRO A 101 8.02 16.37 1.50
C PRO A 101 8.59 15.85 2.84
N ALA A 102 9.67 16.45 3.35
CA ALA A 102 10.30 16.05 4.61
C ALA A 102 9.66 16.64 5.87
N LYS A 103 8.63 17.54 5.76
CA LYS A 103 7.96 18.11 6.94
C LYS A 103 6.50 17.69 6.98
N GLN A 104 6.21 16.86 7.99
CA GLN A 104 4.91 16.46 8.54
C GLN A 104 4.19 15.34 7.78
N MET A 105 4.70 14.12 7.93
CA MET A 105 3.78 12.97 8.04
C MET A 105 2.87 13.21 9.25
N PRO A 106 1.54 12.98 9.15
CA PRO A 106 0.68 13.04 10.33
C PRO A 106 1.23 12.04 11.35
N GLU A 107 1.58 12.53 12.55
CA GLU A 107 1.85 11.63 13.67
C GLU A 107 0.67 10.69 13.80
N HIS A 108 0.93 9.38 13.69
CA HIS A 108 -0.08 8.38 13.96
C HIS A 108 -0.58 8.59 15.39
N LYS A 109 -1.77 9.16 15.53
CA LYS A 109 -2.41 9.41 16.83
C LYS A 109 -2.88 8.09 17.43
N GLY A 110 -1.95 7.24 17.83
CA GLY A 110 -2.20 5.96 18.51
C GLY A 110 -1.12 4.94 18.22
N LYS A 111 -0.88 4.07 19.19
CA LYS A 111 0.01 2.92 19.03
C LYS A 111 -0.71 1.86 18.19
N MET A 112 -0.01 1.25 17.23
CA MET A 112 -0.51 0.06 16.54
C MET A 112 -0.61 -1.08 17.56
N VAL A 113 -1.75 -1.79 17.54
CA VAL A 113 -1.96 -2.99 18.35
C VAL A 113 -2.14 -4.15 17.40
N LEU A 114 -1.25 -5.12 17.49
CA LEU A 114 -1.35 -6.35 16.70
C LEU A 114 -2.65 -7.10 17.02
N PRO A 115 -3.31 -7.71 16.02
CA PRO A 115 -4.43 -8.60 16.24
C PRO A 115 -4.05 -9.72 17.21
N LYS A 116 -4.99 -10.11 18.08
CA LYS A 116 -4.77 -11.18 19.03
C LYS A 116 -4.42 -12.47 18.30
N ALA A 117 -3.31 -13.08 18.67
CA ALA A 117 -2.90 -14.36 18.12
C ALA A 117 -3.85 -15.49 18.54
N ASN A 118 -4.08 -16.43 17.64
CA ASN A 118 -4.76 -17.69 17.95
C ASN A 118 -3.84 -18.61 18.75
N SER A 119 -4.39 -19.69 19.31
CA SER A 119 -3.62 -20.71 20.05
C SER A 119 -2.60 -21.46 19.17
N ASP A 120 -2.89 -21.59 17.88
CA ASP A 120 -1.98 -22.14 16.86
C ASP A 120 -2.15 -21.40 15.52
N SER A 121 -1.31 -21.72 14.53
CA SER A 121 -1.35 -21.12 13.20
C SER A 121 -1.62 -22.15 12.10
N ARG A 122 -2.29 -23.26 12.42
CA ARG A 122 -2.47 -24.39 11.48
C ARG A 122 -3.29 -24.00 10.25
N ARG A 123 -4.33 -23.20 10.43
CA ARG A 123 -5.19 -22.78 9.34
C ARG A 123 -4.50 -21.77 8.42
N ALA A 124 -3.78 -20.81 9.00
CA ALA A 124 -2.95 -19.87 8.24
C ALA A 124 -1.85 -20.62 7.46
N PHE A 125 -1.18 -21.58 8.12
CA PHE A 125 -0.18 -22.41 7.47
C PHE A 125 -0.78 -23.23 6.30
N ALA A 126 -1.90 -23.92 6.54
CA ALA A 126 -2.57 -24.71 5.50
C ALA A 126 -3.03 -23.83 4.33
N TYR A 127 -3.56 -22.62 4.62
CA TYR A 127 -3.94 -21.67 3.59
C TYR A 127 -2.74 -21.25 2.72
N LEU A 128 -1.62 -20.87 3.33
CA LEU A 128 -0.44 -20.42 2.60
C LEU A 128 0.18 -21.54 1.77
N VAL A 129 0.28 -22.77 2.35
CA VAL A 129 0.93 -23.89 1.67
C VAL A 129 0.00 -24.58 0.68
N LYS A 130 -1.26 -24.84 1.02
CA LYS A 130 -2.17 -25.63 0.16
C LYS A 130 -2.99 -24.80 -0.81
N THR A 131 -3.37 -23.56 -0.41
CA THR A 131 -4.22 -22.71 -1.25
C THR A 131 -3.40 -21.72 -2.06
N ARG A 132 -2.26 -21.26 -1.50
CA ARG A 132 -1.38 -20.31 -2.16
C ARG A 132 -0.11 -20.94 -2.72
N HIS A 133 0.07 -22.24 -2.52
CA HIS A 133 1.20 -23.05 -2.98
C HIS A 133 2.58 -22.56 -2.54
N ILE A 134 2.64 -21.71 -1.52
CA ILE A 134 3.91 -21.21 -0.98
C ILE A 134 4.67 -22.36 -0.31
N ASP A 135 5.97 -22.43 -0.55
CA ASP A 135 6.85 -23.46 0.02
C ASP A 135 6.72 -23.52 1.56
N ASN A 136 6.60 -24.75 2.07
CA ASN A 136 6.36 -24.98 3.50
C ASN A 136 7.52 -24.54 4.39
N GLN A 137 8.77 -24.60 3.91
CA GLN A 137 9.95 -24.18 4.67
C GLN A 137 9.98 -22.64 4.78
N ILE A 138 9.62 -21.93 3.70
CA ILE A 138 9.50 -20.47 3.70
C ILE A 138 8.44 -20.03 4.71
N VAL A 139 7.24 -20.64 4.66
CA VAL A 139 6.17 -20.32 5.61
C VAL A 139 6.58 -20.62 7.04
N SER A 140 7.17 -21.81 7.29
CA SER A 140 7.63 -22.23 8.63
C SER A 140 8.67 -21.26 9.20
N GLN A 141 9.65 -20.86 8.39
CA GLN A 141 10.69 -19.91 8.79
C GLN A 141 10.09 -18.57 9.17
N LEU A 142 9.21 -18.00 8.34
CA LEU A 142 8.59 -16.70 8.59
C LEU A 142 7.65 -16.73 9.80
N MET A 143 7.01 -17.87 10.09
CA MET A 143 6.24 -18.05 11.32
C MET A 143 7.17 -18.15 12.55
N HIS A 144 8.29 -18.84 12.45
CA HIS A 144 9.30 -18.89 13.52
C HIS A 144 9.90 -17.50 13.80
N GLU A 145 10.13 -16.71 12.77
CA GLU A 145 10.56 -15.29 12.85
C GLU A 145 9.46 -14.35 13.34
N ARG A 146 8.26 -14.86 13.64
CA ARG A 146 7.07 -14.09 14.04
C ARG A 146 6.61 -13.05 13.01
N LYS A 147 7.06 -13.17 11.78
CA LYS A 147 6.62 -12.33 10.66
C LYS A 147 5.24 -12.72 10.16
N ILE A 148 4.80 -13.95 10.42
CA ILE A 148 3.48 -14.47 10.07
C ILE A 148 2.89 -15.21 11.29
N TYR A 149 1.61 -14.97 11.56
CA TYR A 149 0.85 -15.76 12.52
C TYR A 149 -0.64 -15.77 12.15
N GLU A 150 -1.41 -16.65 12.81
CA GLU A 150 -2.87 -16.70 12.71
C GLU A 150 -3.49 -15.87 13.84
N ASN A 151 -4.46 -14.99 13.50
CA ASN A 151 -5.21 -14.28 14.53
C ASN A 151 -6.44 -15.08 15.03
N ASP A 152 -7.08 -14.61 16.08
CA ASP A 152 -8.27 -15.21 16.70
C ASP A 152 -9.50 -15.31 15.75
N LYS A 153 -9.45 -14.68 14.58
CA LYS A 153 -10.43 -14.78 13.49
C LYS A 153 -9.98 -15.71 12.36
N HIS A 154 -8.97 -16.52 12.59
CA HIS A 154 -8.39 -17.45 11.62
C HIS A 154 -7.88 -16.78 10.33
N SER A 155 -7.37 -15.57 10.42
CA SER A 155 -6.76 -14.86 9.30
C SER A 155 -5.24 -14.83 9.45
N CYS A 156 -4.53 -14.84 8.32
CA CYS A 156 -3.09 -14.59 8.30
C CYS A 156 -2.81 -13.14 8.66
N VAL A 157 -1.88 -12.92 9.57
CA VAL A 157 -1.32 -11.60 9.90
C VAL A 157 0.13 -11.58 9.45
N PHE A 158 0.48 -10.60 8.62
CA PHE A 158 1.84 -10.36 8.13
C PHE A 158 2.39 -9.12 8.83
N VAL A 159 3.54 -9.25 9.49
CA VAL A 159 4.10 -8.22 10.36
C VAL A 159 5.38 -7.65 9.77
N GLY A 160 5.46 -6.34 9.73
CA GLY A 160 6.68 -5.59 9.44
C GLY A 160 7.23 -4.96 10.71
N TYR A 161 8.55 -5.01 10.87
CA TYR A 161 9.25 -4.58 12.08
C TYR A 161 10.08 -3.33 11.80
N ASP A 162 10.23 -2.49 12.82
CA ASP A 162 11.18 -1.40 12.81
C ASP A 162 12.61 -1.89 13.15
N LYS A 163 13.57 -0.97 13.09
CA LYS A 163 15.00 -1.28 13.41
C LYS A 163 15.24 -1.74 14.85
N SER A 164 14.29 -1.51 15.76
CA SER A 164 14.37 -1.97 17.15
C SER A 164 13.77 -3.35 17.36
N GLY A 165 13.20 -3.95 16.31
CA GLY A 165 12.47 -5.22 16.37
C GLY A 165 11.04 -5.06 16.91
N GLN A 166 10.51 -3.82 17.01
CA GLN A 166 9.13 -3.59 17.37
C GLN A 166 8.23 -3.64 16.12
N ALA A 167 7.06 -4.27 16.24
CA ALA A 167 6.09 -4.29 15.16
C ALA A 167 5.59 -2.86 14.85
N GLY A 168 5.83 -2.39 13.63
CA GLY A 168 5.43 -1.07 13.16
C GLY A 168 4.34 -1.12 12.09
N TYR A 169 4.20 -2.24 11.40
CA TYR A 169 3.19 -2.48 10.37
C TYR A 169 2.62 -3.88 10.52
N ALA A 170 1.35 -4.04 10.21
CA ALA A 170 0.78 -5.35 9.97
C ALA A 170 -0.37 -5.28 8.97
N SER A 171 -0.48 -6.31 8.12
CA SER A 171 -1.62 -6.54 7.25
C SER A 171 -2.29 -7.86 7.55
N VAL A 172 -3.59 -7.95 7.25
CA VAL A 172 -4.42 -9.12 7.54
C VAL A 172 -5.02 -9.66 6.24
N ARG A 173 -4.96 -10.95 6.04
CA ARG A 173 -5.60 -11.67 4.93
C ARG A 173 -6.45 -12.81 5.47
N SER A 174 -7.74 -12.79 5.14
CA SER A 174 -8.65 -13.91 5.45
C SER A 174 -8.16 -15.21 4.81
N THR A 175 -8.25 -16.31 5.57
CA THR A 175 -8.02 -17.66 5.05
C THR A 175 -9.25 -18.27 4.39
N TYR A 176 -10.39 -17.59 4.46
CA TYR A 176 -11.59 -18.01 3.74
C TYR A 176 -11.43 -17.72 2.24
N THR A 177 -11.77 -18.70 1.41
CA THR A 177 -11.68 -18.62 -0.06
C THR A 177 -13.02 -18.30 -0.71
N MET A 178 -14.13 -18.39 0.04
CA MET A 178 -15.48 -18.13 -0.43
C MET A 178 -16.15 -17.02 0.35
N GLY A 179 -17.01 -16.26 -0.29
CA GLY A 179 -17.72 -15.13 0.32
C GLY A 179 -16.87 -13.86 0.43
N ASN A 180 -17.22 -12.99 1.38
CA ASN A 180 -16.49 -11.73 1.61
C ASN A 180 -15.15 -12.01 2.30
N THR A 181 -14.07 -12.05 1.52
CA THR A 181 -12.72 -12.22 2.03
C THR A 181 -12.16 -10.87 2.48
N TYR A 182 -11.79 -10.76 3.75
CA TYR A 182 -11.17 -9.57 4.30
C TYR A 182 -9.68 -9.50 3.94
N ARG A 183 -9.26 -8.32 3.48
CA ARG A 183 -7.85 -7.92 3.38
C ARG A 183 -7.71 -6.47 3.81
N GLY A 184 -6.65 -6.12 4.50
CA GLY A 184 -6.41 -4.72 4.90
C GLY A 184 -5.32 -4.57 5.93
N ASP A 185 -4.89 -3.34 6.11
CA ASP A 185 -3.88 -3.00 7.11
C ASP A 185 -4.50 -2.93 8.51
N VAL A 186 -3.71 -3.27 9.53
CA VAL A 186 -4.07 -3.07 10.92
C VAL A 186 -4.09 -1.57 11.22
N LYS A 187 -5.05 -1.13 12.03
CA LYS A 187 -5.19 0.29 12.39
C LYS A 187 -3.89 0.83 13.00
N ASN A 188 -3.50 2.02 12.60
CA ASN A 188 -2.27 2.70 12.98
C ASN A 188 -0.97 2.01 12.51
N SER A 189 -1.03 1.12 11.53
CA SER A 189 0.16 0.61 10.84
C SER A 189 0.90 1.73 10.14
N ASP A 190 2.22 1.71 10.24
CA ASP A 190 3.12 2.60 9.51
C ASP A 190 3.77 1.86 8.33
N LYS A 191 3.39 2.22 7.11
CA LYS A 191 3.88 1.57 5.88
C LYS A 191 5.39 1.69 5.65
N ARG A 192 6.08 2.53 6.43
CA ARG A 192 7.55 2.56 6.42
C ARG A 192 8.16 1.24 6.89
N HIS A 193 7.46 0.51 7.75
CA HIS A 193 7.91 -0.78 8.29
C HIS A 193 7.27 -1.94 7.54
N CYS A 194 7.49 -2.00 6.23
CA CYS A 194 6.87 -3.01 5.36
C CYS A 194 7.30 -4.45 5.73
N PHE A 195 6.49 -5.42 5.30
CA PHE A 195 6.84 -6.84 5.45
C PHE A 195 8.09 -7.16 4.63
N THR A 196 9.05 -7.89 5.20
CA THR A 196 10.36 -8.12 4.59
C THR A 196 10.79 -9.57 4.72
N LEU A 197 11.23 -10.18 3.61
CA LEU A 197 12.04 -11.39 3.59
C LEU A 197 13.52 -10.95 3.50
N ASN A 198 14.31 -11.40 4.46
CA ASN A 198 15.71 -11.00 4.55
C ASN A 198 16.53 -11.61 3.41
N GLY A 199 17.47 -10.83 2.89
CA GLY A 199 18.45 -11.21 1.88
C GLY A 199 19.88 -10.91 2.33
N LYS A 200 20.84 -11.11 1.43
CA LYS A 200 22.28 -10.91 1.65
C LYS A 200 22.92 -10.09 0.54
N SER A 201 22.30 -10.06 -0.65
CA SER A 201 22.81 -9.38 -1.85
C SER A 201 22.58 -7.84 -1.78
N ASP A 202 23.01 -7.15 -2.80
CA ASP A 202 22.74 -5.73 -3.03
C ASP A 202 21.45 -5.47 -3.86
N SER A 203 20.57 -6.48 -3.94
CA SER A 203 19.35 -6.45 -4.75
C SER A 203 18.09 -6.59 -3.89
N VAL A 204 17.06 -5.79 -4.18
CA VAL A 204 15.75 -5.85 -3.53
C VAL A 204 14.61 -5.96 -4.53
N TYR A 205 13.73 -6.93 -4.31
CA TYR A 205 12.47 -7.10 -5.04
C TYR A 205 11.33 -6.46 -4.27
N VAL A 206 10.50 -5.69 -4.97
CA VAL A 206 9.46 -4.85 -4.37
C VAL A 206 8.08 -5.29 -4.84
N PHE A 207 7.26 -5.78 -3.92
CA PHE A 207 5.92 -6.33 -4.17
C PHE A 207 4.83 -5.46 -3.54
N GLU A 208 3.58 -5.64 -4.00
CA GLU A 208 2.43 -4.99 -3.39
C GLU A 208 1.96 -5.71 -2.13
N ALA A 209 1.99 -7.05 -2.11
CA ALA A 209 1.50 -7.84 -0.99
C ALA A 209 2.50 -8.93 -0.52
N PRO A 210 2.45 -9.33 0.78
CA PRO A 210 3.32 -10.36 1.34
C PRO A 210 3.21 -11.72 0.63
N ILE A 211 2.02 -12.08 0.14
CA ILE A 211 1.80 -13.34 -0.56
C ILE A 211 2.63 -13.39 -1.85
N ASP A 212 2.70 -12.28 -2.60
CA ASP A 212 3.47 -12.22 -3.84
C ASP A 212 4.97 -12.30 -3.59
N ALA A 213 5.47 -11.62 -2.54
CA ALA A 213 6.86 -11.74 -2.12
C ALA A 213 7.26 -13.19 -1.76
N MET A 214 6.37 -13.90 -1.06
CA MET A 214 6.60 -15.32 -0.72
C MET A 214 6.45 -16.26 -1.93
N SER A 215 5.52 -15.94 -2.84
CA SER A 215 5.34 -16.70 -4.08
C SER A 215 6.56 -16.58 -4.98
N HIS A 216 7.10 -15.38 -5.17
CA HIS A 216 8.35 -15.15 -5.88
C HIS A 216 9.52 -15.89 -5.21
N ALA A 217 9.63 -15.87 -3.87
CA ALA A 217 10.63 -16.63 -3.15
C ALA A 217 10.49 -18.15 -3.39
N THR A 218 9.25 -18.66 -3.48
CA THR A 218 8.97 -20.07 -3.80
C THR A 218 9.38 -20.38 -5.23
N LEU A 219 9.02 -19.54 -6.22
CA LEU A 219 9.43 -19.70 -7.61
C LEU A 219 10.95 -19.68 -7.76
N THR A 220 11.66 -18.79 -7.07
CA THR A 220 13.11 -18.76 -7.00
C THR A 220 13.68 -20.08 -6.51
N LYS A 221 13.13 -20.64 -5.41
CA LYS A 221 13.56 -21.90 -4.81
C LYS A 221 13.31 -23.10 -5.72
N VAL A 222 12.13 -23.20 -6.34
CA VAL A 222 11.81 -24.32 -7.24
C VAL A 222 12.64 -24.29 -8.52
N SER A 223 13.11 -23.09 -8.93
CA SER A 223 14.08 -22.91 -10.02
C SER A 223 15.52 -23.28 -9.64
N GLY A 224 15.76 -23.72 -8.41
CA GLY A 224 17.08 -24.18 -7.94
C GLY A 224 17.98 -23.08 -7.38
N TRP A 225 17.47 -21.86 -7.16
CA TRP A 225 18.23 -20.75 -6.61
C TRP A 225 17.98 -20.56 -5.10
N ASP A 226 18.96 -19.95 -4.40
CA ASP A 226 18.78 -19.59 -2.98
C ASP A 226 17.80 -18.39 -2.87
N TRP A 227 16.60 -18.66 -2.40
CA TRP A 227 15.61 -17.62 -2.20
C TRP A 227 16.01 -16.59 -1.11
N GLN A 228 16.97 -16.88 -0.26
CA GLN A 228 17.49 -16.00 0.79
C GLN A 228 18.65 -15.12 0.29
N GLU A 229 19.04 -15.22 -0.96
CA GLU A 229 20.09 -14.34 -1.51
C GLU A 229 19.60 -12.91 -1.63
N ASP A 230 18.46 -12.69 -2.26
CA ASP A 230 17.94 -11.35 -2.50
C ASP A 230 16.87 -10.94 -1.48
N TRP A 231 16.86 -9.65 -1.17
CA TRP A 231 15.81 -9.05 -0.34
C TRP A 231 14.48 -9.00 -1.06
N ARG A 232 13.39 -9.21 -0.32
CA ARG A 232 12.02 -9.01 -0.81
C ARG A 232 11.22 -8.22 0.19
N ILE A 233 10.58 -7.14 -0.28
CA ILE A 233 9.73 -6.29 0.56
C ILE A 233 8.32 -6.20 -0.04
N ALA A 234 7.31 -6.19 0.81
CA ALA A 234 5.93 -5.99 0.41
C ALA A 234 5.38 -4.70 1.02
N LEU A 235 5.00 -3.75 0.15
CA LEU A 235 4.66 -2.38 0.54
C LEU A 235 3.28 -2.23 1.21
N GLY A 236 2.41 -3.26 1.12
CA GLY A 236 1.01 -3.18 1.54
C GLY A 236 0.19 -2.29 0.61
N GLY A 237 0.45 -2.35 -0.70
CA GLY A 237 -0.10 -1.55 -1.79
C GLY A 237 0.99 -0.86 -2.59
N VAL A 238 0.65 0.22 -3.29
CA VAL A 238 1.54 0.87 -4.27
C VAL A 238 2.37 2.04 -3.73
N SER A 239 2.27 2.37 -2.43
CA SER A 239 3.05 3.47 -1.84
C SER A 239 4.48 3.05 -1.57
N ASP A 240 5.46 3.83 -2.04
CA ASP A 240 6.88 3.52 -1.88
C ASP A 240 7.51 3.96 -0.55
N LEU A 241 6.70 4.32 0.45
CA LEU A 241 7.20 4.71 1.78
C LEU A 241 8.06 3.61 2.43
N GLY A 242 7.63 2.35 2.28
CA GLY A 242 8.37 1.19 2.77
C GLY A 242 9.72 1.03 2.07
N LEU A 243 9.76 1.19 0.74
CA LEU A 243 11.00 1.13 -0.02
C LEU A 243 11.95 2.27 0.37
N GLN A 244 11.46 3.50 0.51
CA GLN A 244 12.29 4.63 0.94
C GLN A 244 12.94 4.38 2.31
N GLN A 245 12.16 3.88 3.26
CA GLN A 245 12.65 3.52 4.60
C GLN A 245 13.64 2.37 4.53
N PHE A 246 13.32 1.31 3.77
CA PHE A 246 14.19 0.15 3.59
C PHE A 246 15.55 0.57 3.03
N LEU A 247 15.59 1.33 1.94
CA LEU A 247 16.84 1.82 1.35
C LEU A 247 17.64 2.73 2.28
N SER A 248 17.00 3.47 3.18
CA SER A 248 17.70 4.28 4.18
C SER A 248 18.41 3.44 5.25
N LEU A 249 17.94 2.20 5.47
CA LEU A 249 18.51 1.25 6.43
C LEU A 249 19.51 0.29 5.77
N HIS A 250 19.45 0.16 4.45
CA HIS A 250 20.23 -0.77 3.63
C HIS A 250 21.00 -0.01 2.54
N PRO A 251 22.04 0.78 2.90
CA PRO A 251 22.83 1.55 1.93
C PRO A 251 23.64 0.67 0.97
N GLU A 252 23.78 -0.63 1.26
CA GLU A 252 24.39 -1.62 0.37
C GLU A 252 23.57 -1.93 -0.87
N ILE A 253 22.27 -1.66 -0.87
CA ILE A 253 21.39 -1.94 -2.00
C ILE A 253 21.73 -1.02 -3.18
N LYS A 254 21.89 -1.64 -4.35
CA LYS A 254 22.14 -0.97 -5.63
C LYS A 254 21.08 -1.26 -6.67
N ASN A 255 20.47 -2.45 -6.61
CA ASN A 255 19.53 -2.93 -7.60
C ASN A 255 18.12 -3.00 -7.01
N ILE A 256 17.16 -2.39 -7.69
CA ILE A 256 15.74 -2.39 -7.31
C ILE A 256 14.93 -3.06 -8.42
N HIS A 257 14.30 -4.17 -8.10
CA HIS A 257 13.41 -4.91 -8.98
C HIS A 257 11.97 -4.63 -8.58
N PHE A 258 11.23 -3.86 -9.37
CA PHE A 258 9.80 -3.66 -9.15
C PHE A 258 9.01 -4.85 -9.70
N ALA A 259 8.51 -5.66 -8.80
CA ALA A 259 7.72 -6.86 -9.02
C ALA A 259 6.26 -6.62 -8.56
N THR A 260 5.69 -5.49 -8.98
CA THR A 260 4.30 -5.10 -8.69
C THR A 260 3.31 -5.87 -9.56
N ASP A 261 2.04 -5.89 -9.14
CA ASP A 261 0.96 -6.55 -9.86
C ASP A 261 0.90 -6.08 -11.34
N ASN A 262 0.56 -7.01 -12.24
CA ASN A 262 0.41 -6.76 -13.69
C ASN A 262 -0.97 -6.16 -14.02
N ASP A 263 -1.43 -5.22 -13.19
CA ASP A 263 -2.67 -4.47 -13.41
C ASP A 263 -2.37 -2.99 -13.73
N GLU A 264 -3.40 -2.24 -14.11
CA GLU A 264 -3.24 -0.82 -14.44
C GLU A 264 -2.65 0.00 -13.30
N GLN A 265 -2.95 -0.36 -12.04
CA GLN A 265 -2.49 0.38 -10.87
C GLN A 265 -1.01 0.12 -10.61
N GLY A 266 -0.57 -1.14 -10.69
CA GLY A 266 0.84 -1.53 -10.55
C GLY A 266 1.70 -0.91 -11.66
N LYS A 267 1.21 -0.91 -12.91
CA LYS A 267 1.90 -0.28 -14.05
C LYS A 267 2.00 1.24 -13.91
N LYS A 268 0.90 1.89 -13.58
CA LYS A 268 0.79 3.36 -13.49
C LYS A 268 1.76 3.99 -12.48
N VAL A 269 2.09 3.30 -11.39
CA VAL A 269 3.01 3.85 -10.39
C VAL A 269 4.47 3.75 -10.83
N LEU A 270 4.79 2.85 -11.73
CA LEU A 270 6.13 2.65 -12.24
C LEU A 270 6.49 3.64 -13.35
N GLU A 271 5.51 4.06 -14.14
CA GLU A 271 5.69 4.89 -15.32
C GLU A 271 5.47 6.38 -15.04
N ASN A 272 6.08 7.24 -15.86
CA ASN A 272 5.85 8.67 -15.81
C ASN A 272 4.44 8.99 -16.34
N GLU A 273 3.73 9.86 -15.63
CA GLU A 273 2.48 10.46 -16.12
C GLU A 273 2.81 11.79 -16.81
N TYR A 274 2.29 12.00 -18.01
CA TYR A 274 2.57 13.21 -18.82
C TYR A 274 1.33 14.11 -18.91
N ASN A 275 1.58 15.41 -19.01
CA ASN A 275 0.59 16.41 -19.39
C ASN A 275 0.33 16.37 -20.90
N ASN A 276 -0.72 17.05 -21.36
CA ASN A 276 -1.06 17.15 -22.79
C ASN A 276 0.03 17.83 -23.65
N ASP A 277 0.90 18.61 -23.02
CA ASP A 277 2.04 19.30 -23.67
C ASP A 277 3.32 18.45 -23.67
N GLY A 278 3.28 17.20 -23.21
CA GLY A 278 4.42 16.28 -23.14
C GLY A 278 5.32 16.49 -21.93
N THR A 279 5.06 17.44 -21.05
CA THR A 279 5.81 17.61 -19.80
C THR A 279 5.42 16.53 -18.77
N ILE A 280 6.39 16.14 -17.91
CA ILE A 280 6.12 15.14 -16.87
C ILE A 280 5.22 15.76 -15.79
N LYS A 281 4.01 15.20 -15.63
CA LYS A 281 3.06 15.54 -14.57
C LYS A 281 3.41 14.87 -13.26
N LYS A 282 3.82 13.59 -13.33
CA LYS A 282 4.22 12.78 -12.17
C LYS A 282 5.35 11.84 -12.59
N VAL A 283 6.43 11.84 -11.82
CA VAL A 283 7.55 10.92 -12.05
C VAL A 283 7.18 9.54 -11.50
N GLY A 284 7.28 8.51 -12.33
CA GLY A 284 7.10 7.12 -11.95
C GLY A 284 8.28 6.57 -11.16
N TYR A 285 8.08 5.45 -10.49
CA TYR A 285 9.11 4.88 -9.62
C TYR A 285 10.36 4.43 -10.40
N MET A 286 10.20 3.94 -11.62
CA MET A 286 11.34 3.58 -12.47
C MET A 286 12.31 4.76 -12.65
N GLN A 287 11.79 5.91 -13.04
CA GLN A 287 12.61 7.13 -13.22
C GLN A 287 13.08 7.69 -11.87
N LYS A 288 12.19 7.76 -10.87
CA LYS A 288 12.48 8.30 -9.53
C LYS A 288 13.70 7.66 -8.87
N TYR A 289 13.85 6.34 -8.98
CA TYR A 289 14.94 5.60 -8.35
C TYR A 289 16.19 5.57 -9.22
N LYS A 290 16.07 5.60 -10.56
CA LYS A 290 17.22 5.84 -11.47
C LYS A 290 17.88 7.20 -11.20
N ASP A 291 17.07 8.25 -11.02
CA ASP A 291 17.57 9.60 -10.69
C ASP A 291 18.28 9.67 -9.35
N LYS A 292 18.03 8.70 -8.45
CA LYS A 292 18.72 8.54 -7.17
C LYS A 292 19.99 7.69 -7.24
N GLY A 293 20.32 7.16 -8.43
CA GLY A 293 21.53 6.39 -8.68
C GLY A 293 21.40 4.89 -8.49
N TYR A 294 20.17 4.34 -8.41
CA TYR A 294 19.93 2.90 -8.38
C TYR A 294 19.81 2.33 -9.79
N GLU A 295 20.27 1.11 -9.99
CA GLU A 295 19.85 0.30 -11.12
C GLU A 295 18.43 -0.19 -10.89
N VAL A 296 17.53 0.03 -11.87
CA VAL A 296 16.09 -0.22 -11.67
C VAL A 296 15.57 -1.11 -12.78
N PHE A 297 14.97 -2.20 -12.38
CA PHE A 297 14.41 -3.24 -13.25
C PHE A 297 12.92 -3.38 -13.00
N ARG A 298 12.18 -3.79 -14.03
CA ARG A 298 10.81 -4.26 -13.90
C ARG A 298 10.82 -5.78 -14.04
N GLU A 299 10.23 -6.45 -13.08
CA GLU A 299 9.95 -7.86 -13.13
C GLU A 299 8.43 -8.05 -13.15
N GLU A 300 7.92 -8.37 -14.32
CA GLU A 300 6.48 -8.45 -14.56
C GLU A 300 6.03 -9.91 -14.40
N PRO A 301 5.00 -10.20 -13.54
CA PRO A 301 4.41 -11.52 -13.50
C PRO A 301 3.71 -11.83 -14.85
N ILE A 302 3.67 -13.10 -15.23
CA ILE A 302 3.00 -13.56 -16.46
C ILE A 302 1.48 -13.39 -16.35
N HIS A 303 0.93 -13.72 -15.16
CA HIS A 303 -0.48 -13.53 -14.84
C HIS A 303 -0.71 -12.17 -14.16
N LYS A 304 -1.69 -12.08 -13.30
CA LYS A 304 -2.02 -10.85 -12.59
C LYS A 304 -0.97 -10.49 -11.53
N ASP A 305 -0.52 -11.48 -10.79
CA ASP A 305 0.43 -11.35 -9.68
C ASP A 305 1.29 -12.62 -9.56
N PHE A 306 2.37 -12.57 -8.78
CA PHE A 306 3.27 -13.69 -8.61
C PHE A 306 2.64 -14.89 -7.90
N ASN A 307 1.54 -14.72 -7.17
CA ASN A 307 0.85 -15.87 -6.62
C ASN A 307 0.04 -16.62 -7.68
N GLU A 308 -0.56 -15.91 -8.64
CA GLU A 308 -1.21 -16.56 -9.79
C GLU A 308 -0.17 -17.31 -10.64
N ASP A 309 1.03 -16.75 -10.86
CA ASP A 309 2.13 -17.44 -11.56
C ASP A 309 2.53 -18.72 -10.83
N LEU A 310 2.70 -18.65 -9.49
CA LEU A 310 3.03 -19.84 -8.71
C LEU A 310 1.94 -20.90 -8.77
N CYS A 311 0.66 -20.50 -8.66
CA CYS A 311 -0.45 -21.44 -8.74
C CYS A 311 -0.49 -22.13 -10.11
N ALA A 312 -0.36 -21.39 -11.20
CA ALA A 312 -0.32 -21.94 -12.57
C ALA A 312 0.87 -22.91 -12.72
N PHE A 313 2.07 -22.53 -12.26
CA PHE A 313 3.24 -23.42 -12.30
C PHE A 313 2.99 -24.73 -11.55
N MET A 314 2.39 -24.69 -10.36
CA MET A 314 2.12 -25.89 -9.56
C MET A 314 1.04 -26.78 -10.17
N GLU A 315 0.03 -26.20 -10.84
CA GLU A 315 -0.99 -26.94 -11.58
C GLU A 315 -0.40 -27.70 -12.76
N GLU A 316 0.53 -27.09 -13.51
CA GLU A 316 1.24 -27.72 -14.62
C GLU A 316 2.13 -28.90 -14.18
N GLN A 317 2.66 -28.85 -12.94
CA GLN A 317 3.49 -29.93 -12.38
C GLN A 317 2.66 -31.10 -11.82
N THR A 318 1.35 -30.94 -11.66
CA THR A 318 0.48 -32.01 -11.16
C THR A 318 0.12 -32.93 -12.33
N PRO A 319 0.53 -34.24 -12.33
CA PRO A 319 0.17 -35.17 -13.39
C PRO A 319 -1.36 -35.25 -13.50
N ILE A 320 -1.89 -35.13 -14.72
CA ILE A 320 -3.28 -35.47 -15.00
C ILE A 320 -3.44 -36.94 -14.57
N GLN A 321 -4.14 -37.20 -13.47
CA GLN A 321 -4.65 -38.53 -13.19
C GLN A 321 -5.66 -38.84 -14.30
N GLU A 322 -5.21 -39.54 -15.36
CA GLU A 322 -6.13 -40.16 -16.29
C GLU A 322 -7.06 -41.06 -15.46
N ASP A 323 -8.31 -40.72 -15.49
CA ASP A 323 -9.40 -41.52 -14.92
C ASP A 323 -9.42 -42.86 -15.63
N MET A 324 -8.64 -43.82 -15.13
CA MET A 324 -8.73 -45.21 -15.55
C MET A 324 -9.96 -45.85 -14.90
N SER A 325 -11.14 -45.36 -15.30
CA SER A 325 -12.38 -46.10 -15.11
C SER A 325 -12.57 -47.03 -16.29
N LEU A 326 -12.14 -48.28 -16.13
CA LEU A 326 -12.59 -49.45 -16.89
C LEU A 326 -13.73 -50.12 -16.15
#